data_ae6aa1363942194423d9aa0d71766dc7
#
_entry.id   ae6aa1363942194423d9aa0d71766dc7
#
_cell.length_a   1.000
_cell.length_b   1.000
_cell.length_c   1.000
_cell.angle_alpha   90.00
_cell.angle_beta   90.00
_cell.angle_gamma   90.00
#
_symmetry.space_group_name_H-M   'P 1'
#
loop_
_entity.id
_entity.type
_entity.pdbx_description
1 polymer ?
#
loop_
_entity_poly.entity_id
_entity_poly.type
_entity_poly.pdbx_seq_one_letter_code
_entity_poly.pdbx_strand_id
1 'polypeptide(L)'
;MGLELKNVTKKFKTIEGERVIFENLNIHFPDYGLIAITGESGCGKSTLLQLIAGLDQDYEGKILFNQVKIEDIKDYRQLVISFVYQNYQLIDYLSVKDNCLFYCHLKGIKVVEKQLQELLEIFELNELVNQKVKNLSGGQKQRVALIRALLCSSPIILCDEPTGALDEINRQKVYRFFKKASQRRLILIVSHDQKISKYTPYHLNFEC
;
A
#
# COMPACT_ATOMS: atom_id res chain seq x y z
N MET A 1 -15.42 9.40 -6.60
CA MET A 1 -14.49 8.30 -6.94
C MET A 1 -14.71 7.23 -5.90
N GLY A 2 -14.77 5.94 -6.23
CA GLY A 2 -15.05 4.93 -5.20
C GLY A 2 -14.44 3.59 -5.57
N LEU A 3 -13.89 2.92 -4.57
CA LEU A 3 -13.48 1.51 -4.63
C LEU A 3 -14.56 0.67 -3.95
N GLU A 4 -15.04 -0.35 -4.62
CA GLU A 4 -16.13 -1.19 -4.14
C GLU A 4 -15.87 -2.66 -4.47
N LEU A 5 -16.09 -3.52 -3.49
CA LEU A 5 -16.11 -4.97 -3.63
C LEU A 5 -17.56 -5.44 -3.58
N LYS A 6 -17.99 -6.27 -4.54
CA LYS A 6 -19.35 -6.83 -4.63
C LYS A 6 -19.31 -8.35 -4.71
N ASN A 7 -19.81 -9.01 -3.67
CA ASN A 7 -19.93 -10.46 -3.58
C ASN A 7 -18.59 -11.16 -3.89
N VAL A 8 -17.47 -10.61 -3.39
CA VAL A 8 -16.15 -11.16 -3.64
C VAL A 8 -15.96 -12.43 -2.82
N THR A 9 -15.69 -13.54 -3.51
CA THR A 9 -15.34 -14.82 -2.91
C THR A 9 -13.94 -15.22 -3.37
N LYS A 10 -13.05 -15.50 -2.42
CA LYS A 10 -11.68 -15.97 -2.68
C LYS A 10 -11.41 -17.27 -1.96
N LYS A 11 -10.93 -18.23 -2.73
CA LYS A 11 -10.53 -19.55 -2.24
C LYS A 11 -9.12 -19.88 -2.70
N PHE A 12 -8.39 -20.64 -1.90
CA PHE A 12 -7.12 -21.25 -2.28
C PHE A 12 -7.24 -22.77 -2.30
N LYS A 13 -6.70 -23.39 -3.33
CA LYS A 13 -6.55 -24.84 -3.36
C LYS A 13 -5.41 -25.26 -2.43
N THR A 14 -5.68 -26.16 -1.52
CA THR A 14 -4.70 -26.77 -0.62
C THR A 14 -4.66 -28.27 -0.82
N ILE A 15 -3.68 -28.95 -0.23
CA ILE A 15 -3.58 -30.42 -0.26
C ILE A 15 -4.80 -31.07 0.42
N GLU A 16 -5.38 -30.40 1.41
CA GLU A 16 -6.53 -30.89 2.20
C GLU A 16 -7.88 -30.48 1.59
N GLY A 17 -7.90 -29.75 0.47
CA GLY A 17 -9.12 -29.26 -0.18
C GLY A 17 -9.07 -27.76 -0.49
N GLU A 18 -10.23 -27.11 -0.46
CA GLU A 18 -10.33 -25.66 -0.66
C GLU A 18 -10.36 -24.92 0.69
N ARG A 19 -9.52 -23.91 0.83
CA ARG A 19 -9.57 -22.97 1.94
C ARG A 19 -10.25 -21.69 1.48
N VAL A 20 -11.41 -21.39 2.04
CA VAL A 20 -12.13 -20.12 1.81
C VAL A 20 -11.45 -19.02 2.61
N ILE A 21 -11.10 -17.92 1.96
CA ILE A 21 -10.54 -16.71 2.60
C ILE A 21 -11.62 -15.65 2.75
N PHE A 22 -12.38 -15.43 1.70
CA PHE A 22 -13.56 -14.54 1.72
C PHE A 22 -14.74 -15.24 1.08
N GLU A 23 -15.91 -15.04 1.64
CA GLU A 23 -17.17 -15.53 1.09
C GLU A 23 -18.16 -14.36 0.98
N ASN A 24 -18.59 -14.06 -0.24
CA ASN A 24 -19.55 -12.98 -0.53
C ASN A 24 -19.19 -11.62 0.12
N LEU A 25 -17.91 -11.29 0.17
CA LEU A 25 -17.41 -10.06 0.77
C LEU A 25 -17.93 -8.83 0.02
N ASN A 26 -18.56 -7.93 0.76
CA ASN A 26 -19.08 -6.67 0.25
C ASN A 26 -18.47 -5.52 1.06
N ILE A 27 -17.72 -4.64 0.41
CA ILE A 27 -17.09 -3.47 1.04
C ILE A 27 -17.24 -2.28 0.12
N HIS A 28 -17.63 -1.15 0.69
CA HIS A 28 -17.60 0.15 0.02
C HIS A 28 -16.58 1.05 0.73
N PHE A 29 -15.54 1.46 0.02
CA PHE A 29 -14.53 2.38 0.54
C PHE A 29 -14.88 3.82 0.18
N PRO A 30 -14.57 4.80 1.04
CA PRO A 30 -14.74 6.21 0.72
C PRO A 30 -13.77 6.63 -0.42
N ASP A 31 -14.05 7.75 -1.04
CA ASP A 31 -13.23 8.32 -2.13
C ASP A 31 -11.80 8.65 -1.71
N TYR A 32 -11.62 9.00 -0.46
CA TYR A 32 -10.35 9.32 0.19
C TYR A 32 -10.45 9.00 1.69
N GLY A 33 -9.34 8.83 2.33
CA GLY A 33 -9.27 8.53 3.76
C GLY A 33 -8.15 7.56 4.08
N LEU A 34 -7.85 7.46 5.37
CA LEU A 34 -6.94 6.45 5.91
C LEU A 34 -7.78 5.37 6.57
N ILE A 35 -7.64 4.13 6.13
CA ILE A 35 -8.37 2.97 6.65
C ILE A 35 -7.36 1.95 7.16
N ALA A 36 -7.49 1.60 8.42
CA ALA A 36 -6.73 0.51 9.02
C ALA A 36 -7.46 -0.82 8.82
N ILE A 37 -6.74 -1.80 8.28
CA ILE A 37 -7.21 -3.17 8.12
C ILE A 37 -6.50 -4.01 9.18
N THR A 38 -7.26 -4.50 10.14
CA THR A 38 -6.76 -5.26 11.29
C THR A 38 -7.37 -6.66 11.31
N GLY A 39 -6.85 -7.53 12.15
CA GLY A 39 -7.33 -8.90 12.31
C GLY A 39 -6.17 -9.87 12.57
N GLU A 40 -6.50 -11.14 12.83
CA GLU A 40 -5.51 -12.17 13.11
C GLU A 40 -4.57 -12.45 11.92
N SER A 41 -3.43 -13.08 12.20
CA SER A 41 -2.52 -13.51 11.14
C SER A 41 -3.18 -14.60 10.30
N GLY A 42 -3.07 -14.48 8.97
CA GLY A 42 -3.66 -15.47 8.05
C GLY A 42 -5.13 -15.27 7.70
N CYS A 43 -5.82 -14.24 8.22
CA CYS A 43 -7.23 -13.95 7.90
C CYS A 43 -7.46 -13.25 6.55
N GLY A 44 -6.44 -13.19 5.67
CA GLY A 44 -6.63 -12.72 4.30
C GLY A 44 -6.37 -11.23 4.05
N LYS A 45 -5.86 -10.46 5.04
CA LYS A 45 -5.60 -9.01 4.87
C LYS A 45 -4.71 -8.68 3.67
N SER A 46 -3.57 -9.35 3.55
CA SER A 46 -2.67 -9.18 2.39
C SER A 46 -3.31 -9.66 1.09
N THR A 47 -4.12 -10.72 1.16
CA THR A 47 -4.91 -11.21 0.01
C THR A 47 -5.89 -10.14 -0.46
N LEU A 48 -6.61 -9.47 0.46
CA LEU A 48 -7.49 -8.36 0.11
C LEU A 48 -6.73 -7.25 -0.63
N LEU A 49 -5.56 -6.84 -0.14
CA LEU A 49 -4.75 -5.83 -0.83
C LEU A 49 -4.32 -6.30 -2.23
N GLN A 50 -3.97 -7.59 -2.39
CA GLN A 50 -3.57 -8.16 -3.68
C GLN A 50 -4.74 -8.19 -4.68
N LEU A 51 -5.96 -8.54 -4.23
CA LEU A 51 -7.18 -8.48 -5.04
C LEU A 51 -7.47 -7.05 -5.48
N ILE A 52 -7.47 -6.08 -4.56
CA ILE A 52 -7.70 -4.66 -4.85
C ILE A 52 -6.62 -4.12 -5.80
N ALA A 53 -5.38 -4.57 -5.68
CA ALA A 53 -4.30 -4.18 -6.57
C ALA A 53 -4.42 -4.79 -7.99
N GLY A 54 -5.32 -5.76 -8.20
CA GLY A 54 -5.39 -6.54 -9.44
C GLY A 54 -4.16 -7.44 -9.66
N LEU A 55 -3.45 -7.79 -8.58
CA LEU A 55 -2.32 -8.73 -8.61
C LEU A 55 -2.78 -10.17 -8.57
N ASP A 56 -3.86 -10.45 -7.86
CA ASP A 56 -4.56 -11.71 -7.86
C ASP A 56 -5.92 -11.48 -8.54
N GLN A 57 -6.21 -12.22 -9.59
CA GLN A 57 -7.44 -12.13 -10.39
C GLN A 57 -8.30 -13.40 -10.27
N ASP A 58 -7.87 -14.38 -9.47
CA ASP A 58 -8.59 -15.62 -9.24
C ASP A 58 -9.58 -15.44 -8.09
N TYR A 59 -10.75 -14.84 -8.39
CA TYR A 59 -11.84 -14.64 -7.44
C TYR A 59 -13.19 -14.59 -8.16
N GLU A 60 -14.27 -14.85 -7.43
CA GLU A 60 -15.63 -14.63 -7.89
C GLU A 60 -16.14 -13.25 -7.42
N GLY A 61 -17.12 -12.70 -8.10
CA GLY A 61 -17.69 -11.39 -7.79
C GLY A 61 -17.12 -10.26 -8.62
N LYS A 62 -17.05 -9.06 -8.07
CA LYS A 62 -16.58 -7.86 -8.80
C LYS A 62 -15.82 -6.93 -7.87
N ILE A 63 -14.70 -6.39 -8.35
CA ILE A 63 -14.02 -5.25 -7.74
C ILE A 63 -14.15 -4.08 -8.71
N LEU A 64 -14.68 -2.97 -8.22
CA LEU A 64 -15.01 -1.82 -9.03
C LEU A 64 -14.23 -0.59 -8.57
N PHE A 65 -13.65 0.15 -9.50
CA PHE A 65 -13.13 1.48 -9.28
C PHE A 65 -13.86 2.48 -10.17
N ASN A 66 -14.51 3.47 -9.58
CA ASN A 66 -15.39 4.40 -10.27
C ASN A 66 -16.48 3.70 -11.11
N GLN A 67 -17.12 2.68 -10.56
CA GLN A 67 -18.17 1.86 -11.19
C GLN A 67 -17.71 1.00 -12.39
N VAL A 68 -16.41 0.99 -12.71
CA VAL A 68 -15.81 0.14 -13.75
C VAL A 68 -15.07 -1.00 -13.09
N LYS A 69 -15.17 -2.22 -13.61
CA LYS A 69 -14.38 -3.36 -13.10
C LYS A 69 -12.90 -3.07 -13.27
N ILE A 70 -12.10 -3.40 -12.26
CA ILE A 70 -10.67 -3.11 -12.29
C ILE A 70 -9.95 -3.81 -13.44
N GLU A 71 -10.45 -4.97 -13.88
CA GLU A 71 -9.92 -5.73 -15.02
C GLU A 71 -10.14 -5.01 -16.36
N ASP A 72 -11.20 -4.20 -16.44
CA ASP A 72 -11.57 -3.45 -17.66
C ASP A 72 -10.86 -2.08 -17.74
N ILE A 73 -10.16 -1.68 -16.68
CA ILE A 73 -9.42 -0.41 -16.68
C ILE A 73 -8.02 -0.65 -17.24
N LYS A 74 -7.75 -0.04 -18.38
CA LYS A 74 -6.42 -0.09 -18.99
C LYS A 74 -5.37 0.45 -18.01
N ASP A 75 -4.28 -0.30 -17.84
CA ASP A 75 -3.15 0.08 -16.98
C ASP A 75 -3.55 0.39 -15.51
N TYR A 76 -4.62 -0.26 -14.99
CA TYR A 76 -5.16 -0.04 -13.64
C TYR A 76 -4.08 0.01 -12.57
N ARG A 77 -3.23 -1.02 -12.49
CA ARG A 77 -2.15 -1.09 -11.49
C ARG A 77 -1.18 0.07 -11.61
N GLN A 78 -0.88 0.46 -12.84
CA GLN A 78 0.08 1.53 -13.09
C GLN A 78 -0.50 2.91 -12.77
N LEU A 79 -1.78 3.16 -13.12
CA LEU A 79 -2.38 4.49 -13.00
C LEU A 79 -3.05 4.72 -11.65
N VAL A 80 -3.67 3.68 -11.07
CA VAL A 80 -4.53 3.83 -9.89
C VAL A 80 -3.83 3.43 -8.61
N ILE A 81 -2.92 2.44 -8.64
CA ILE A 81 -2.36 1.83 -7.44
C ILE A 81 -0.91 2.26 -7.19
N SER A 82 -0.60 2.56 -5.93
CA SER A 82 0.74 2.49 -5.37
C SER A 82 0.76 1.45 -4.26
N PHE A 83 1.72 0.54 -4.27
CA PHE A 83 1.79 -0.55 -3.30
C PHE A 83 3.09 -0.48 -2.48
N VAL A 84 2.95 -0.54 -1.15
CA VAL A 84 4.05 -0.71 -0.20
C VAL A 84 4.00 -2.14 0.32
N TYR A 85 4.94 -2.96 -0.12
CA TYR A 85 5.02 -4.37 0.25
C TYR A 85 5.75 -4.56 1.58
N GLN A 86 5.39 -5.60 2.31
CA GLN A 86 6.07 -5.99 3.56
C GLN A 86 7.57 -6.26 3.35
N ASN A 87 7.96 -6.83 2.21
CA ASN A 87 9.35 -7.12 1.83
C ASN A 87 9.98 -6.02 0.96
N TYR A 88 9.44 -4.80 0.99
CA TYR A 88 9.90 -3.56 0.34
C TYR A 88 9.93 -3.61 -1.20
N GLN A 89 10.29 -4.72 -1.82
CA GLN A 89 10.48 -4.90 -3.27
C GLN A 89 11.27 -3.75 -3.91
N LEU A 90 12.42 -3.44 -3.33
CA LEU A 90 13.37 -2.46 -3.85
C LEU A 90 14.37 -3.13 -4.79
N ILE A 91 14.96 -2.33 -5.67
CA ILE A 91 16.00 -2.78 -6.59
C ILE A 91 17.35 -2.55 -5.91
N ASP A 92 17.99 -3.61 -5.47
CA ASP A 92 19.15 -3.59 -4.58
C ASP A 92 20.36 -2.81 -5.13
N TYR A 93 20.54 -2.79 -6.45
CA TYR A 93 21.68 -2.15 -7.10
C TYR A 93 21.44 -0.69 -7.47
N LEU A 94 20.21 -0.21 -7.38
CA LEU A 94 19.88 1.19 -7.57
C LEU A 94 20.13 2.00 -6.28
N SER A 95 20.36 3.30 -6.46
CA SER A 95 20.46 4.24 -5.34
C SER A 95 19.11 4.43 -4.63
N VAL A 96 19.13 5.05 -3.45
CA VAL A 96 17.91 5.51 -2.77
C VAL A 96 17.09 6.41 -3.69
N LYS A 97 17.73 7.41 -4.31
CA LYS A 97 17.06 8.32 -5.25
C LYS A 97 16.40 7.58 -6.41
N ASP A 98 17.13 6.68 -7.05
CA ASP A 98 16.62 5.95 -8.21
C ASP A 98 15.46 5.01 -7.84
N ASN A 99 15.54 4.34 -6.68
CA ASN A 99 14.42 3.54 -6.17
C ASN A 99 13.18 4.39 -5.88
N CYS A 100 13.35 5.56 -5.27
CA CYS A 100 12.25 6.48 -4.99
C CYS A 100 11.55 6.94 -6.28
N LEU A 101 12.33 7.23 -7.32
CA LEU A 101 11.83 7.75 -8.60
C LEU A 101 11.39 6.66 -9.58
N PHE A 102 11.73 5.40 -9.32
CA PHE A 102 11.57 4.28 -10.26
C PHE A 102 10.17 4.18 -10.86
N TYR A 103 9.15 4.13 -10.03
CA TYR A 103 7.76 4.04 -10.52
C TYR A 103 7.26 5.32 -11.17
N CYS A 104 7.74 6.47 -10.73
CA CYS A 104 7.40 7.74 -11.39
C CYS A 104 7.95 7.78 -12.82
N HIS A 105 9.18 7.32 -13.02
CA HIS A 105 9.79 7.23 -14.34
C HIS A 105 9.02 6.25 -15.25
N LEU A 106 8.65 5.07 -14.72
CA LEU A 106 7.85 4.09 -15.48
C LEU A 106 6.47 4.63 -15.90
N LYS A 107 5.88 5.49 -15.05
CA LYS A 107 4.59 6.14 -15.31
C LYS A 107 4.70 7.42 -16.16
N GLY A 108 5.91 7.84 -16.52
CA GLY A 108 6.14 9.14 -17.19
C GLY A 108 5.82 10.34 -16.31
N ILE A 109 5.74 10.17 -14.99
CA ILE A 109 5.45 11.25 -14.03
C ILE A 109 6.72 12.05 -13.78
N LYS A 110 6.69 13.36 -14.05
CA LYS A 110 7.75 14.28 -13.66
C LYS A 110 7.60 14.61 -12.17
N VAL A 111 8.55 14.16 -11.38
CA VAL A 111 8.62 14.51 -9.95
C VAL A 111 9.34 15.85 -9.80
N VAL A 112 8.75 16.76 -9.04
CA VAL A 112 9.42 18.00 -8.69
C VAL A 112 10.51 17.70 -7.67
N GLU A 113 11.75 18.08 -7.95
CA GLU A 113 12.92 17.80 -7.09
C GLU A 113 12.65 18.22 -5.62
N LYS A 114 11.98 19.35 -5.42
CA LYS A 114 11.58 19.82 -4.10
C LYS A 114 10.71 18.80 -3.34
N GLN A 115 9.79 18.13 -4.03
CA GLN A 115 8.91 17.11 -3.40
C GLN A 115 9.71 15.89 -2.95
N LEU A 116 10.67 15.45 -3.77
CA LEU A 116 11.56 14.36 -3.39
C LEU A 116 12.40 14.75 -2.17
N GLN A 117 12.99 15.95 -2.20
CA GLN A 117 13.81 16.46 -1.12
C GLN A 117 13.06 16.55 0.21
N GLU A 118 11.83 17.09 0.20
CA GLU A 118 10.96 17.16 1.38
C GLU A 118 10.68 15.76 1.97
N LEU A 119 10.45 14.77 1.13
CA LEU A 119 10.23 13.39 1.61
C LEU A 119 11.50 12.76 2.16
N LEU A 120 12.65 12.97 1.50
CA LEU A 120 13.94 12.49 2.01
C LEU A 120 14.27 13.09 3.38
N GLU A 121 13.97 14.37 3.61
CA GLU A 121 14.12 15.03 4.91
C GLU A 121 13.20 14.44 5.97
N ILE A 122 11.90 14.33 5.67
CA ILE A 122 10.90 13.76 6.60
C ILE A 122 11.28 12.34 7.03
N PHE A 123 11.78 11.54 6.08
CA PHE A 123 12.16 10.14 6.30
C PHE A 123 13.64 9.95 6.66
N GLU A 124 14.40 11.04 6.89
CA GLU A 124 15.82 11.02 7.33
C GLU A 124 16.72 10.18 6.41
N LEU A 125 16.60 10.39 5.10
CA LEU A 125 17.38 9.68 4.09
C LEU A 125 18.27 10.59 3.24
N ASN A 126 18.39 11.89 3.56
CA ASN A 126 19.15 12.86 2.78
C ASN A 126 20.61 12.46 2.56
N GLU A 127 21.28 12.01 3.63
CA GLU A 127 22.68 11.62 3.57
C GLU A 127 22.89 10.29 2.80
N LEU A 128 21.82 9.53 2.60
CA LEU A 128 21.86 8.22 1.96
C LEU A 128 21.37 8.25 0.51
N VAL A 129 21.03 9.42 -0.03
CA VAL A 129 20.35 9.60 -1.33
C VAL A 129 21.06 8.89 -2.49
N ASN A 130 22.39 8.88 -2.49
CA ASN A 130 23.23 8.25 -3.53
C ASN A 130 23.69 6.83 -3.14
N GLN A 131 23.35 6.35 -1.94
CA GLN A 131 23.74 5.02 -1.48
C GLN A 131 22.89 3.95 -2.15
N LYS A 132 23.51 2.82 -2.50
CA LYS A 132 22.80 1.65 -3.03
C LYS A 132 21.95 1.00 -1.95
N VAL A 133 20.72 0.65 -2.30
CA VAL A 133 19.71 0.11 -1.36
C VAL A 133 20.17 -1.18 -0.69
N LYS A 134 20.98 -2.00 -1.35
CA LYS A 134 21.53 -3.25 -0.74
C LYS A 134 22.28 -3.00 0.57
N ASN A 135 22.86 -1.81 0.76
CA ASN A 135 23.66 -1.43 1.93
C ASN A 135 22.82 -0.83 3.07
N LEU A 136 21.51 -0.69 2.90
CA LEU A 136 20.61 -0.08 3.87
C LEU A 136 20.13 -1.10 4.91
N SER A 137 19.84 -0.60 6.12
CA SER A 137 19.11 -1.36 7.13
C SER A 137 17.65 -1.61 6.71
N GLY A 138 16.97 -2.57 7.35
CA GLY A 138 15.56 -2.87 7.07
C GLY A 138 14.66 -1.65 7.22
N GLY A 139 14.82 -0.86 8.30
CA GLY A 139 14.06 0.37 8.51
C GLY A 139 14.33 1.46 7.47
N GLN A 140 15.59 1.57 6.99
CA GLN A 140 15.93 2.49 5.89
C GLN A 140 15.28 2.03 4.58
N LYS A 141 15.34 0.73 4.25
CA LYS A 141 14.68 0.14 3.09
C LYS A 141 13.17 0.40 3.13
N GLN A 142 12.55 0.23 4.27
CA GLN A 142 11.11 0.49 4.45
C GLN A 142 10.77 1.96 4.16
N ARG A 143 11.57 2.90 4.66
CA ARG A 143 11.40 4.33 4.38
C ARG A 143 11.56 4.68 2.89
N VAL A 144 12.50 4.06 2.19
CA VAL A 144 12.63 4.20 0.72
C VAL A 144 11.38 3.70 0.00
N ALA A 145 10.85 2.53 0.36
CA ALA A 145 9.62 1.99 -0.23
C ALA A 145 8.40 2.90 -0.01
N LEU A 146 8.32 3.53 1.17
CA LEU A 146 7.29 4.53 1.50
C LEU A 146 7.40 5.77 0.61
N ILE A 147 8.59 6.36 0.49
CA ILE A 147 8.82 7.53 -0.38
C ILE A 147 8.44 7.19 -1.82
N ARG A 148 8.86 6.03 -2.35
CA ARG A 148 8.52 5.57 -3.70
C ARG A 148 7.01 5.54 -3.95
N ALA A 149 6.24 5.03 -3.00
CA ALA A 149 4.78 4.98 -3.11
C ALA A 149 4.11 6.36 -3.01
N LEU A 150 4.65 7.23 -2.16
CA LEU A 150 4.10 8.56 -1.89
C LEU A 150 4.38 9.57 -3.02
N LEU A 151 5.51 9.44 -3.71
CA LEU A 151 5.86 10.26 -4.88
C LEU A 151 4.91 10.03 -6.05
N CYS A 152 4.42 8.82 -6.22
CA CYS A 152 3.42 8.53 -7.22
C CYS A 152 2.08 9.15 -6.82
N SER A 153 1.47 9.92 -7.72
CA SER A 153 0.17 10.57 -7.49
C SER A 153 -1.00 9.60 -7.68
N SER A 154 -0.85 8.34 -7.27
CA SER A 154 -1.89 7.31 -7.40
C SER A 154 -3.08 7.62 -6.50
N PRO A 155 -4.32 7.43 -6.98
CA PRO A 155 -5.55 7.60 -6.20
C PRO A 155 -5.62 6.69 -4.96
N ILE A 156 -5.06 5.48 -5.06
CA ILE A 156 -5.09 4.48 -4.00
C ILE A 156 -3.65 4.09 -3.62
N ILE A 157 -3.37 4.10 -2.32
CA ILE A 157 -2.13 3.56 -1.75
C ILE A 157 -2.50 2.35 -0.89
N LEU A 158 -1.89 1.21 -1.19
CA LEU A 158 -2.04 -0.02 -0.44
C LEU A 158 -0.74 -0.29 0.33
N CYS A 159 -0.84 -0.53 1.61
CA CYS A 159 0.30 -0.75 2.48
C CYS A 159 0.14 -2.04 3.28
N ASP A 160 1.05 -2.98 3.06
CA ASP A 160 1.12 -4.22 3.81
C ASP A 160 2.25 -4.12 4.85
N GLU A 161 1.89 -3.97 6.13
CA GLU A 161 2.78 -3.79 7.27
C GLU A 161 3.85 -2.68 7.07
N PRO A 162 3.46 -1.45 6.68
CA PRO A 162 4.40 -0.41 6.24
C PRO A 162 5.31 0.14 7.36
N THR A 163 5.13 -0.28 8.59
CA THR A 163 5.86 0.23 9.75
C THR A 163 6.54 -0.85 10.59
N GLY A 164 6.51 -2.11 10.14
CA GLY A 164 7.00 -3.26 10.92
C GLY A 164 8.48 -3.19 11.31
N ALA A 165 9.34 -2.62 10.46
CA ALA A 165 10.78 -2.47 10.72
C ALA A 165 11.17 -1.09 11.29
N LEU A 166 10.19 -0.25 11.66
CA LEU A 166 10.45 1.11 12.14
C LEU A 166 10.37 1.18 13.67
N ASP A 167 11.26 1.98 14.27
CA ASP A 167 11.13 2.40 15.66
C ASP A 167 9.86 3.28 15.87
N GLU A 168 9.52 3.51 17.12
CA GLU A 168 8.30 4.21 17.50
C GLU A 168 8.23 5.65 16.94
N ILE A 169 9.36 6.36 16.93
CA ILE A 169 9.42 7.77 16.47
C ILE A 169 9.14 7.82 14.96
N ASN A 170 9.82 6.98 14.19
CA ASN A 170 9.65 6.92 12.75
C ASN A 170 8.28 6.39 12.35
N ARG A 171 7.72 5.43 13.10
CA ARG A 171 6.35 4.95 12.91
C ARG A 171 5.32 6.07 13.04
N GLN A 172 5.43 6.89 14.08
CA GLN A 172 4.53 8.03 14.28
C GLN A 172 4.64 9.06 13.15
N LYS A 173 5.85 9.33 12.65
CA LYS A 173 6.05 10.22 11.49
C LYS A 173 5.31 9.68 10.26
N VAL A 174 5.43 8.38 9.97
CA VAL A 174 4.75 7.71 8.86
C VAL A 174 3.23 7.85 8.98
N TYR A 175 2.66 7.54 10.14
CA TYR A 175 1.20 7.64 10.34
C TYR A 175 0.69 9.08 10.21
N ARG A 176 1.40 10.06 10.74
CA ARG A 176 1.05 11.48 10.55
C ARG A 176 1.08 11.87 9.07
N PHE A 177 2.08 11.38 8.34
CA PHE A 177 2.18 11.63 6.92
C PHE A 177 1.02 10.98 6.15
N PHE A 178 0.71 9.72 6.43
CA PHE A 178 -0.44 9.05 5.82
C PHE A 178 -1.76 9.77 6.12
N LYS A 179 -1.96 10.22 7.36
CA LYS A 179 -3.15 11.01 7.72
C LYS A 179 -3.25 12.29 6.89
N LYS A 180 -2.14 12.98 6.63
CA LYS A 180 -2.12 14.16 5.76
C LYS A 180 -2.39 13.78 4.29
N ALA A 181 -1.73 12.76 3.78
CA ALA A 181 -1.88 12.31 2.40
C ALA A 181 -3.29 11.77 2.11
N SER A 182 -3.95 11.16 3.10
CA SER A 182 -5.29 10.59 2.97
C SER A 182 -6.41 11.63 2.80
N GLN A 183 -6.12 12.91 2.93
CA GLN A 183 -7.08 13.97 2.63
C GLN A 183 -7.44 14.07 1.13
N ARG A 184 -6.64 13.45 0.26
CA ARG A 184 -6.79 13.55 -1.21
C ARG A 184 -6.75 12.21 -1.92
N ARG A 185 -6.52 11.11 -1.20
CA ARG A 185 -6.43 9.75 -1.76
C ARG A 185 -6.85 8.71 -0.74
N LEU A 186 -7.26 7.56 -1.21
CA LEU A 186 -7.56 6.42 -0.35
C LEU A 186 -6.26 5.71 0.05
N ILE A 187 -6.05 5.50 1.35
CA ILE A 187 -4.91 4.76 1.88
C ILE A 187 -5.43 3.60 2.72
N LEU A 188 -5.14 2.38 2.29
CA LEU A 188 -5.47 1.16 3.02
C LEU A 188 -4.19 0.61 3.66
N ILE A 189 -4.19 0.46 4.98
CA ILE A 189 -3.03 -0.05 5.73
C ILE A 189 -3.42 -1.31 6.46
N VAL A 190 -2.79 -2.42 6.09
CA VAL A 190 -2.74 -3.62 6.94
C VAL A 190 -1.70 -3.39 8.02
N SER A 191 -2.09 -3.53 9.27
CA SER A 191 -1.16 -3.40 10.39
C SER A 191 -1.62 -4.19 11.61
N HIS A 192 -0.65 -4.78 12.31
CA HIS A 192 -0.83 -5.35 13.64
C HIS A 192 -0.63 -4.31 14.76
N ASP A 193 -0.22 -3.08 14.42
CA ASP A 193 -0.03 -2.01 15.39
C ASP A 193 -1.36 -1.35 15.77
N GLN A 194 -1.84 -1.63 16.98
CA GLN A 194 -3.07 -1.02 17.50
C GLN A 194 -3.02 0.51 17.59
N LYS A 195 -1.80 1.11 17.61
CA LYS A 195 -1.64 2.57 17.69
C LYS A 195 -2.12 3.29 16.44
N ILE A 196 -2.29 2.59 15.32
CA ILE A 196 -2.86 3.17 14.09
C ILE A 196 -4.25 3.76 14.34
N SER A 197 -5.01 3.25 15.31
CA SER A 197 -6.32 3.75 15.72
C SER A 197 -6.31 5.22 16.13
N LYS A 198 -5.18 5.76 16.59
CA LYS A 198 -5.03 7.18 16.92
C LYS A 198 -5.00 8.10 15.68
N TYR A 199 -4.77 7.55 14.51
CA TYR A 199 -4.59 8.30 13.26
C TYR A 199 -5.77 8.19 12.32
N THR A 200 -6.61 7.19 12.49
CA THR A 200 -7.87 7.03 11.73
C THR A 200 -8.98 6.45 12.60
N PRO A 201 -10.21 6.94 12.47
CA PRO A 201 -11.39 6.33 13.08
C PRO A 201 -11.94 5.15 12.24
N TYR A 202 -11.46 4.97 11.00
CA TYR A 202 -11.97 3.95 10.09
C TYR A 202 -11.16 2.67 10.21
N HIS A 203 -11.80 1.63 10.71
CA HIS A 203 -11.23 0.31 10.90
C HIS A 203 -12.05 -0.73 10.17
N LEU A 204 -11.37 -1.59 9.42
CA LEU A 204 -11.92 -2.80 8.86
C LEU A 204 -11.27 -3.97 9.61
N ASN A 205 -12.05 -4.63 10.47
CA ASN A 205 -11.58 -5.78 11.23
C ASN A 205 -11.97 -7.06 10.52
N PHE A 206 -10.98 -7.90 10.23
CA PHE A 206 -11.19 -9.24 9.69
C PHE A 206 -11.09 -10.25 10.83
N GLU A 207 -12.18 -10.96 11.05
CA GLU A 207 -12.26 -12.13 11.94
C GLU A 207 -12.16 -13.39 11.08
N CYS A 208 -11.38 -14.38 11.55
CA CYS A 208 -11.20 -15.67 10.87
C CYS A 208 -12.23 -16.70 11.35
#